data_a6f779ef72495bced3d6bd361ed4b89d
#
_entry.id   a6f779ef72495bced3d6bd361ed4b89d
#
_cell.length_a   1.000
_cell.length_b   1.000
_cell.length_c   1.000
_cell.angle_alpha   90.00
_cell.angle_beta   90.00
_cell.angle_gamma   90.00
#
_symmetry.space_group_name_H-M   'P 1'
#
loop_
_entity.id
_entity.type
_entity.pdbx_description
1 polymer ?
#
loop_
_entity_poly.entity_id
_entity_poly.type
_entity_poly.pdbx_seq_one_letter_code
_entity_poly.pdbx_strand_id
1 'polypeptide(L)'
;ETEATTPEPEPEEDPTPSDPVSSTPDTPAIPRSQKPILAAYFPEWGIYGRNYFVADIPGDRLTHVIYAFVDLSAQGEITLFDAWAAVQKVFTGSQAVSGNAQTPGNFGQLAELKEKYPHLRVSIAVGGWTLSTHFSTVLSSAEGRERASESLLGFLQEHSVFDGVDFDWEYPGGGGLGGNSADPADGVHYALFLELVRTKLDQLGQERDR
;
A
#
# COMPACT_ATOMS: atom_id res chain seq x y z
N GLU A 1 -55.13 23.18 -62.98
CA GLU A 1 -54.25 23.22 -61.80
C GLU A 1 -54.02 21.81 -61.34
N THR A 2 -52.93 21.19 -61.70
CA THR A 2 -52.54 19.85 -61.36
C THR A 2 -51.48 19.96 -60.25
N GLU A 3 -51.85 19.52 -59.08
CA GLU A 3 -51.00 19.45 -57.90
C GLU A 3 -49.99 18.30 -58.08
N ALA A 4 -48.70 18.63 -58.03
CA ALA A 4 -47.61 17.65 -58.10
C ALA A 4 -47.34 17.10 -56.71
N THR A 5 -47.63 15.82 -56.54
CA THR A 5 -47.28 15.03 -55.35
C THR A 5 -45.78 14.72 -55.33
N THR A 6 -45.08 15.20 -54.34
CA THR A 6 -43.70 14.85 -54.05
C THR A 6 -43.62 13.44 -53.43
N PRO A 7 -42.75 12.53 -53.89
CA PRO A 7 -42.64 11.22 -53.28
C PRO A 7 -41.93 11.32 -51.93
N GLU A 8 -42.43 10.59 -50.96
CA GLU A 8 -41.87 10.40 -49.62
C GLU A 8 -40.54 9.60 -49.72
N PRO A 9 -39.49 9.97 -48.98
CA PRO A 9 -38.23 9.20 -49.00
C PRO A 9 -38.41 7.86 -48.29
N GLU A 10 -37.86 6.81 -48.90
CA GLU A 10 -37.77 5.46 -48.30
C GLU A 10 -36.91 5.50 -47.02
N PRO A 11 -37.21 4.70 -46.00
CA PRO A 11 -36.44 4.61 -44.79
C PRO A 11 -35.06 4.00 -45.08
N GLU A 12 -34.00 4.72 -44.73
CA GLU A 12 -32.62 4.20 -44.71
C GLU A 12 -32.52 3.01 -43.76
N GLU A 13 -32.05 1.86 -44.26
CA GLU A 13 -31.70 0.71 -43.44
C GLU A 13 -30.54 1.03 -42.50
N ASP A 14 -30.80 0.93 -41.20
CA ASP A 14 -29.83 1.06 -40.14
C ASP A 14 -28.74 -0.04 -40.28
N PRO A 15 -27.44 0.29 -40.28
CA PRO A 15 -26.39 -0.70 -40.40
C PRO A 15 -26.40 -1.60 -39.16
N THR A 16 -26.56 -2.89 -39.38
CA THR A 16 -26.43 -3.96 -38.39
C THR A 16 -25.12 -3.76 -37.58
N PRO A 17 -25.16 -3.74 -36.25
CA PRO A 17 -23.96 -3.69 -35.48
C PRO A 17 -23.16 -4.98 -35.68
N SER A 18 -21.94 -4.83 -36.20
CA SER A 18 -20.98 -5.91 -36.29
C SER A 18 -20.56 -6.32 -34.87
N ASP A 19 -20.62 -7.61 -34.58
CA ASP A 19 -20.19 -8.21 -33.32
C ASP A 19 -18.79 -7.70 -32.91
N PRO A 20 -18.58 -7.32 -31.64
CA PRO A 20 -17.27 -6.97 -31.16
C PRO A 20 -16.37 -8.20 -31.16
N VAL A 21 -15.27 -8.13 -31.92
CA VAL A 21 -14.20 -9.13 -31.88
C VAL A 21 -13.64 -9.16 -30.45
N SER A 22 -14.08 -10.15 -29.69
CA SER A 22 -13.56 -10.44 -28.34
C SER A 22 -12.17 -11.05 -28.47
N SER A 23 -11.15 -10.21 -28.53
CA SER A 23 -9.77 -10.58 -28.25
C SER A 23 -9.40 -10.12 -26.86
N THR A 24 -9.87 -10.83 -25.83
CA THR A 24 -9.26 -10.76 -24.51
C THR A 24 -7.87 -11.38 -24.63
N PRO A 25 -6.78 -10.66 -24.25
CA PRO A 25 -5.48 -11.30 -24.13
C PRO A 25 -5.59 -12.40 -23.07
N ASP A 26 -5.08 -13.60 -23.38
CA ASP A 26 -4.95 -14.71 -22.45
C ASP A 26 -4.14 -14.24 -21.23
N THR A 27 -4.83 -13.78 -20.20
CA THR A 27 -4.22 -13.58 -18.89
C THR A 27 -3.95 -14.97 -18.35
N PRO A 28 -2.66 -15.33 -18.07
CA PRO A 28 -2.36 -16.64 -17.53
C PRO A 28 -3.17 -16.86 -16.25
N ALA A 29 -3.95 -17.95 -16.23
CA ALA A 29 -4.76 -18.29 -15.06
C ALA A 29 -3.83 -18.49 -13.85
N ILE A 30 -3.95 -17.64 -12.84
CA ILE A 30 -3.26 -17.80 -11.56
C ILE A 30 -3.69 -19.14 -10.97
N PRO A 31 -2.73 -20.03 -10.63
CA PRO A 31 -3.07 -21.33 -10.05
C PRO A 31 -3.91 -21.14 -8.76
N ARG A 32 -5.11 -21.68 -8.72
CA ARG A 32 -6.05 -21.58 -7.58
C ARG A 32 -5.62 -22.36 -6.32
N SER A 33 -4.31 -22.68 -6.17
CA SER A 33 -3.79 -23.42 -5.02
C SER A 33 -3.29 -22.53 -3.88
N GLN A 34 -3.34 -21.20 -4.01
CA GLN A 34 -2.96 -20.32 -2.92
C GLN A 34 -4.14 -20.09 -1.98
N LYS A 35 -3.89 -20.25 -0.68
CA LYS A 35 -4.86 -19.88 0.36
C LYS A 35 -5.24 -18.39 0.16
N PRO A 36 -6.52 -18.01 0.36
CA PRO A 36 -6.93 -16.62 0.21
C PRO A 36 -6.12 -15.73 1.17
N ILE A 37 -5.73 -14.54 0.68
CA ILE A 37 -5.10 -13.53 1.51
C ILE A 37 -6.18 -12.83 2.32
N LEU A 38 -6.00 -12.77 3.63
CA LEU A 38 -6.81 -11.99 4.56
C LEU A 38 -5.89 -10.99 5.24
N ALA A 39 -5.92 -9.73 4.80
CA ALA A 39 -5.13 -8.63 5.32
C ALA A 39 -5.98 -7.68 6.17
N ALA A 40 -5.40 -7.11 7.22
CA ALA A 40 -6.02 -6.08 8.02
C ALA A 40 -5.02 -4.99 8.39
N TYR A 41 -5.48 -3.73 8.37
CA TYR A 41 -4.71 -2.61 8.87
C TYR A 41 -4.75 -2.55 10.39
N PHE A 42 -3.58 -2.27 10.99
CA PHE A 42 -3.43 -1.89 12.39
C PHE A 42 -3.05 -0.41 12.44
N PRO A 43 -3.98 0.50 12.79
CA PRO A 43 -3.67 1.91 12.95
C PRO A 43 -2.91 2.12 14.27
N GLU A 44 -1.70 2.71 14.21
CA GLU A 44 -0.82 2.90 15.39
C GLU A 44 -1.49 3.70 16.51
N TRP A 45 -2.36 4.66 16.15
CA TRP A 45 -3.12 5.46 17.11
C TRP A 45 -4.25 4.70 17.80
N GLY A 46 -4.51 3.46 17.41
CA GLY A 46 -5.50 2.59 18.08
C GLY A 46 -5.17 2.34 19.53
N ILE A 47 -3.91 2.42 19.91
CA ILE A 47 -3.44 2.23 21.29
C ILE A 47 -3.86 3.33 22.27
N TYR A 48 -4.33 4.47 21.77
CA TYR A 48 -4.77 5.60 22.58
C TYR A 48 -6.26 5.48 22.97
N GLY A 49 -7.12 6.28 22.36
CA GLY A 49 -8.53 6.35 22.74
C GLY A 49 -9.36 5.09 22.49
N ARG A 50 -8.92 4.21 21.58
CA ARG A 50 -9.59 2.93 21.28
C ARG A 50 -9.15 1.80 22.20
N ASN A 51 -7.99 1.94 22.86
CA ASN A 51 -7.35 0.88 23.66
C ASN A 51 -7.28 -0.46 22.90
N TYR A 52 -6.96 -0.40 21.59
CA TYR A 52 -6.75 -1.56 20.73
C TYR A 52 -5.25 -1.72 20.49
N PHE A 53 -4.71 -2.83 20.94
CA PHE A 53 -3.28 -3.11 20.96
C PHE A 53 -2.92 -4.21 19.96
N VAL A 54 -1.64 -4.36 19.65
CA VAL A 54 -1.16 -5.48 18.82
C VAL A 54 -1.58 -6.83 19.42
N ALA A 55 -1.66 -6.93 20.75
CA ALA A 55 -2.14 -8.11 21.47
C ALA A 55 -3.59 -8.51 21.13
N ASP A 56 -4.41 -7.56 20.67
CA ASP A 56 -5.83 -7.79 20.29
C ASP A 56 -5.99 -8.26 18.85
N ILE A 57 -4.92 -8.26 18.05
CA ILE A 57 -4.97 -8.69 16.66
C ILE A 57 -5.25 -10.19 16.58
N PRO A 58 -6.31 -10.64 15.86
CA PRO A 58 -6.61 -12.06 15.68
C PRO A 58 -5.65 -12.74 14.70
N GLY A 59 -4.37 -12.87 15.10
CA GLY A 59 -3.30 -13.35 14.24
C GLY A 59 -3.49 -14.79 13.74
N ASP A 60 -4.30 -15.58 14.42
CA ASP A 60 -4.71 -16.93 14.00
C ASP A 60 -5.61 -16.93 12.74
N ARG A 61 -6.28 -15.81 12.45
CA ARG A 61 -7.24 -15.66 11.35
C ARG A 61 -6.69 -14.89 10.17
N LEU A 62 -5.68 -14.07 10.40
CA LEU A 62 -5.09 -13.20 9.38
C LEU A 62 -3.93 -13.88 8.67
N THR A 63 -3.69 -13.50 7.43
CA THR A 63 -2.46 -13.82 6.70
C THR A 63 -1.48 -12.65 6.72
N HIS A 64 -2.02 -11.41 6.77
CA HIS A 64 -1.22 -10.19 6.75
C HIS A 64 -1.76 -9.17 7.75
N VAL A 65 -0.85 -8.47 8.40
CA VAL A 65 -1.10 -7.23 9.14
C VAL A 65 -0.36 -6.10 8.44
N ILE A 66 -1.03 -4.98 8.22
CA ILE A 66 -0.45 -3.77 7.64
C ILE A 66 -0.43 -2.72 8.73
N TYR A 67 0.77 -2.34 9.18
CA TYR A 67 0.94 -1.28 10.17
C TYR A 67 0.79 0.10 9.52
N ALA A 68 -0.08 0.92 10.02
CA ALA A 68 -0.39 2.25 9.48
C ALA A 68 -0.11 3.32 10.55
N PHE A 69 0.82 4.28 10.32
CA PHE A 69 1.57 4.56 9.09
C PHE A 69 3.00 5.02 9.42
N VAL A 70 3.82 5.13 8.38
CA VAL A 70 5.05 5.92 8.38
C VAL A 70 4.95 6.99 7.30
N ASP A 71 5.75 8.05 7.42
CA ASP A 71 5.73 9.21 6.52
C ASP A 71 6.82 9.12 5.45
N LEU A 72 6.55 9.68 4.27
CA LEU A 72 7.53 10.05 3.26
C LEU A 72 7.81 11.55 3.41
N SER A 73 8.96 11.90 3.97
CA SER A 73 9.35 13.29 4.19
C SER A 73 9.58 14.06 2.90
N ALA A 74 9.61 15.40 2.98
CA ALA A 74 9.97 16.26 1.86
C ALA A 74 11.39 16.00 1.30
N GLN A 75 12.26 15.38 2.09
CA GLN A 75 13.61 14.98 1.71
C GLN A 75 13.66 13.60 1.03
N GLY A 76 12.53 12.88 0.97
CA GLY A 76 12.45 11.53 0.42
C GLY A 76 12.91 10.46 1.41
N GLU A 77 12.77 10.71 2.70
CA GLU A 77 13.11 9.77 3.76
C GLU A 77 11.85 9.13 4.34
N ILE A 78 11.92 7.82 4.62
CA ILE A 78 10.87 7.11 5.37
C ILE A 78 11.12 7.37 6.86
N THR A 79 10.14 7.95 7.53
CA THR A 79 10.25 8.37 8.92
C THR A 79 9.08 7.90 9.77
N LEU A 80 9.33 7.61 11.05
CA LEU A 80 8.27 7.27 12.00
C LEU A 80 7.33 8.45 12.19
N PHE A 81 6.02 8.24 12.07
CA PHE A 81 5.02 9.27 12.34
C PHE A 81 4.84 9.46 13.85
N ASP A 82 4.65 8.36 14.59
CA ASP A 82 4.60 8.35 16.05
C ASP A 82 5.70 7.43 16.61
N ALA A 83 6.90 7.98 16.79
CA ALA A 83 8.04 7.22 17.29
C ALA A 83 7.81 6.63 18.69
N TRP A 84 6.99 7.29 19.53
CA TRP A 84 6.70 6.75 20.85
C TRP A 84 5.83 5.49 20.77
N ALA A 85 4.78 5.52 19.97
CA ALA A 85 3.93 4.35 19.75
C ALA A 85 4.70 3.24 19.02
N ALA A 86 5.46 3.60 17.98
CA ALA A 86 6.16 2.65 17.13
C ALA A 86 7.25 1.86 17.86
N VAL A 87 8.14 2.53 18.62
CA VAL A 87 9.38 1.91 19.13
C VAL A 87 9.71 2.19 20.60
N GLN A 88 8.92 3.01 21.33
CA GLN A 88 9.31 3.43 22.68
C GLN A 88 8.36 2.98 23.80
N LYS A 89 7.07 2.93 23.53
CA LYS A 89 6.05 2.58 24.55
C LYS A 89 6.28 1.18 25.10
N VAL A 90 6.36 1.07 26.43
CA VAL A 90 6.38 -0.25 27.10
C VAL A 90 4.94 -0.73 27.30
N PHE A 91 4.64 -1.92 26.79
CA PHE A 91 3.36 -2.60 26.96
C PHE A 91 3.45 -3.63 28.09
N THR A 92 2.38 -3.77 28.90
CA THR A 92 2.33 -4.70 30.02
C THR A 92 0.93 -5.31 30.16
N GLY A 93 0.84 -6.47 30.79
CA GLY A 93 -0.43 -7.14 31.04
C GLY A 93 -1.19 -7.45 29.75
N SER A 94 -2.46 -7.13 29.70
CA SER A 94 -3.32 -7.37 28.52
C SER A 94 -2.96 -6.54 27.28
N GLN A 95 -2.11 -5.51 27.42
CA GLN A 95 -1.66 -4.71 26.31
C GLN A 95 -0.49 -5.34 25.55
N ALA A 96 0.19 -6.31 26.15
CA ALA A 96 1.35 -6.99 25.57
C ALA A 96 0.98 -8.38 25.05
N VAL A 97 1.52 -8.76 23.90
CA VAL A 97 1.28 -10.06 23.25
C VAL A 97 1.68 -11.23 24.16
N SER A 98 2.82 -11.11 24.85
CA SER A 98 3.33 -12.09 25.82
C SER A 98 2.88 -11.82 27.27
N GLY A 99 2.09 -10.78 27.51
CA GLY A 99 1.73 -10.30 28.85
C GLY A 99 2.84 -9.51 29.56
N ASN A 100 4.07 -9.59 29.08
CA ASN A 100 5.22 -8.83 29.57
C ASN A 100 6.16 -8.54 28.40
N ALA A 101 5.99 -7.38 27.77
CA ALA A 101 6.73 -7.00 26.57
C ALA A 101 8.25 -7.06 26.79
N GLN A 102 8.92 -7.79 25.94
CA GLN A 102 10.38 -7.88 25.94
C GLN A 102 11.00 -6.72 25.17
N THR A 103 10.31 -6.25 24.13
CA THR A 103 10.75 -5.17 23.24
C THR A 103 9.71 -4.06 23.22
N PRO A 104 10.12 -2.78 23.38
CA PRO A 104 9.18 -1.66 23.40
C PRO A 104 8.59 -1.38 22.02
N GLY A 105 7.50 -0.62 22.04
CA GLY A 105 6.78 -0.15 20.87
C GLY A 105 5.91 -1.22 20.19
N ASN A 106 5.04 -0.74 19.32
CA ASN A 106 4.19 -1.60 18.50
C ASN A 106 5.04 -2.55 17.62
N PHE A 107 6.24 -2.11 17.17
CA PHE A 107 7.12 -2.95 16.37
C PHE A 107 7.64 -4.16 17.17
N GLY A 108 7.99 -3.95 18.44
CA GLY A 108 8.33 -5.04 19.33
C GLY A 108 7.17 -6.01 19.56
N GLN A 109 5.94 -5.50 19.73
CA GLN A 109 4.75 -6.30 19.86
C GLN A 109 4.40 -7.07 18.60
N LEU A 110 4.61 -6.49 17.41
CA LEU A 110 4.45 -7.20 16.14
C LEU A 110 5.47 -8.33 15.97
N ALA A 111 6.70 -8.15 16.46
CA ALA A 111 7.69 -9.24 16.48
C ALA A 111 7.21 -10.40 17.37
N GLU A 112 6.75 -10.12 18.59
CA GLU A 112 6.16 -11.13 19.48
C GLU A 112 4.91 -11.80 18.85
N LEU A 113 4.10 -11.04 18.11
CA LEU A 113 2.94 -11.59 17.40
C LEU A 113 3.35 -12.55 16.27
N LYS A 114 4.41 -12.23 15.52
CA LYS A 114 4.96 -13.14 14.50
C LYS A 114 5.57 -14.40 15.09
N GLU A 115 6.23 -14.32 16.25
CA GLU A 115 6.71 -15.50 16.98
C GLU A 115 5.54 -16.40 17.36
N LYS A 116 4.44 -15.81 17.85
CA LYS A 116 3.23 -16.56 18.20
C LYS A 116 2.51 -17.13 16.97
N TYR A 117 2.55 -16.45 15.84
CA TYR A 117 1.88 -16.83 14.60
C TYR A 117 2.85 -16.78 13.41
N PRO A 118 3.73 -17.78 13.20
CA PRO A 118 4.81 -17.75 12.21
C PRO A 118 4.35 -17.65 10.75
N HIS A 119 3.08 -17.92 10.48
CA HIS A 119 2.49 -17.74 9.13
C HIS A 119 2.16 -16.28 8.80
N LEU A 120 2.10 -15.43 9.82
CA LEU A 120 1.68 -14.04 9.67
C LEU A 120 2.76 -13.21 8.98
N ARG A 121 2.38 -12.44 7.97
CA ARG A 121 3.21 -11.43 7.33
C ARG A 121 2.84 -10.06 7.85
N VAL A 122 3.85 -9.21 8.02
CA VAL A 122 3.66 -7.83 8.49
C VAL A 122 4.26 -6.87 7.48
N SER A 123 3.44 -5.95 6.97
CA SER A 123 3.89 -4.87 6.09
C SER A 123 3.81 -3.53 6.79
N ILE A 124 4.68 -2.60 6.40
CA ILE A 124 4.60 -1.20 6.79
C ILE A 124 3.85 -0.41 5.72
N ALA A 125 2.86 0.40 6.10
CA ALA A 125 2.19 1.32 5.19
C ALA A 125 2.86 2.70 5.22
N VAL A 126 3.13 3.25 4.03
CA VAL A 126 3.71 4.58 3.82
C VAL A 126 2.66 5.49 3.23
N GLY A 127 2.34 6.61 3.88
CA GLY A 127 1.36 7.58 3.39
C GLY A 127 0.04 7.57 4.15
N GLY A 128 -1.06 7.34 3.42
CA GLY A 128 -2.42 7.52 3.90
C GLY A 128 -2.90 8.97 3.77
N TRP A 129 -4.13 9.25 4.21
CA TRP A 129 -4.82 10.52 4.01
C TRP A 129 -4.00 11.76 4.42
N THR A 130 -3.34 11.69 5.58
CA THR A 130 -2.61 12.83 6.16
C THR A 130 -1.14 12.91 5.81
N LEU A 131 -0.55 11.82 5.26
CA LEU A 131 0.89 11.70 5.03
C LEU A 131 1.25 11.56 3.54
N SER A 132 0.33 11.91 2.63
CA SER A 132 0.57 11.84 1.18
C SER A 132 1.11 13.15 0.56
N THR A 133 1.46 14.14 1.38
CA THR A 133 1.78 15.50 0.92
C THR A 133 2.98 15.55 -0.03
N HIS A 134 3.99 14.72 0.20
CA HIS A 134 5.28 14.86 -0.47
C HIS A 134 5.52 13.88 -1.63
N PHE A 135 4.65 12.90 -1.83
CA PHE A 135 4.85 11.87 -2.85
C PHE A 135 5.10 12.45 -4.25
N SER A 136 4.20 13.32 -4.74
CA SER A 136 4.34 13.90 -6.08
C SER A 136 5.68 14.62 -6.24
N THR A 137 6.03 15.52 -5.30
CA THR A 137 7.27 16.29 -5.37
C THR A 137 8.51 15.38 -5.29
N VAL A 138 8.54 14.42 -4.37
CA VAL A 138 9.69 13.52 -4.18
C VAL A 138 9.85 12.59 -5.38
N LEU A 139 8.75 11.97 -5.83
CA LEU A 139 8.84 10.95 -6.88
C LEU A 139 8.96 11.53 -8.30
N SER A 140 8.81 12.84 -8.49
CA SER A 140 8.95 13.50 -9.79
C SER A 140 10.33 13.33 -10.42
N SER A 141 11.40 13.28 -9.62
CA SER A 141 12.78 13.12 -10.10
C SER A 141 13.33 11.71 -9.89
N ALA A 142 14.29 11.30 -10.72
CA ALA A 142 14.97 10.03 -10.57
C ALA A 142 15.75 9.96 -9.24
N GLU A 143 16.39 11.05 -8.85
CA GLU A 143 17.13 11.17 -7.58
C GLU A 143 16.21 11.07 -6.37
N GLY A 144 14.98 11.62 -6.45
CA GLY A 144 13.99 11.52 -5.40
C GLY A 144 13.48 10.09 -5.23
N ARG A 145 13.19 9.41 -6.34
CA ARG A 145 12.81 7.99 -6.33
C ARG A 145 13.91 7.11 -5.77
N GLU A 146 15.17 7.37 -6.15
CA GLU A 146 16.33 6.61 -5.62
C GLU A 146 16.45 6.80 -4.10
N ARG A 147 16.45 8.06 -3.61
CA ARG A 147 16.51 8.34 -2.17
C ARG A 147 15.37 7.69 -1.39
N ALA A 148 14.13 7.80 -1.88
CA ALA A 148 12.99 7.23 -1.20
C ALA A 148 13.08 5.70 -1.13
N SER A 149 13.54 5.05 -2.20
CA SER A 149 13.72 3.60 -2.23
C SER A 149 14.87 3.14 -1.33
N GLU A 150 15.99 3.86 -1.29
CA GLU A 150 17.12 3.56 -0.38
C GLU A 150 16.71 3.74 1.08
N SER A 151 16.01 4.84 1.39
CA SER A 151 15.50 5.07 2.74
C SER A 151 14.54 3.99 3.19
N LEU A 152 13.65 3.53 2.30
CA LEU A 152 12.75 2.41 2.59
C LEU A 152 13.54 1.12 2.89
N LEU A 153 14.55 0.80 2.10
CA LEU A 153 15.36 -0.38 2.35
C LEU A 153 16.09 -0.29 3.70
N GLY A 154 16.69 0.86 4.01
CA GLY A 154 17.32 1.11 5.30
C GLY A 154 16.32 0.91 6.46
N PHE A 155 15.11 1.45 6.31
CA PHE A 155 14.03 1.27 7.29
C PHE A 155 13.65 -0.21 7.49
N LEU A 156 13.50 -0.98 6.40
CA LEU A 156 13.18 -2.42 6.48
C LEU A 156 14.35 -3.26 7.02
N GLN A 157 15.58 -2.80 6.85
CA GLN A 157 16.76 -3.46 7.46
C GLN A 157 16.84 -3.19 8.95
N GLU A 158 16.60 -1.96 9.38
CA GLU A 158 16.57 -1.57 10.80
C GLU A 158 15.38 -2.23 11.54
N HIS A 159 14.23 -2.27 10.89
CA HIS A 159 13.01 -2.83 11.45
C HIS A 159 12.63 -4.15 10.77
N SER A 160 13.42 -5.19 11.04
CA SER A 160 13.31 -6.51 10.38
C SER A 160 12.00 -7.28 10.65
N VAL A 161 11.13 -6.75 11.50
CA VAL A 161 9.78 -7.27 11.73
C VAL A 161 8.90 -7.20 10.48
N PHE A 162 9.17 -6.23 9.59
CA PHE A 162 8.41 -6.03 8.38
C PHE A 162 8.90 -6.94 7.24
N ASP A 163 7.95 -7.64 6.61
CA ASP A 163 8.16 -8.52 5.46
C ASP A 163 7.96 -7.79 4.12
N GLY A 164 7.41 -6.60 4.14
CA GLY A 164 7.07 -5.84 2.93
C GLY A 164 6.59 -4.42 3.23
N VAL A 165 6.19 -3.74 2.17
CA VAL A 165 5.69 -2.38 2.19
C VAL A 165 4.34 -2.30 1.47
N ASP A 166 3.50 -1.41 1.95
CA ASP A 166 2.25 -0.95 1.34
C ASP A 166 2.37 0.55 1.08
N PHE A 167 2.00 1.03 -0.10
CA PHE A 167 2.04 2.45 -0.42
C PHE A 167 0.62 3.01 -0.56
N ASP A 168 0.25 3.80 0.41
CA ASP A 168 -1.05 4.46 0.52
C ASP A 168 -0.96 5.92 0.03
N TRP A 169 -0.53 6.13 -1.22
CA TRP A 169 -0.51 7.47 -1.79
C TRP A 169 -1.92 7.94 -2.18
N GLU A 170 -2.41 8.97 -1.52
CA GLU A 170 -3.76 9.49 -1.69
C GLU A 170 -3.76 10.95 -2.20
N TYR A 171 -3.68 11.22 -3.56
CA TYR A 171 -3.64 10.23 -4.63
C TYR A 171 -2.68 10.69 -5.74
N PRO A 172 -2.09 9.79 -6.57
CA PRO A 172 -1.35 10.18 -7.76
C PRO A 172 -2.23 11.01 -8.72
N GLY A 173 -1.70 12.14 -9.19
CA GLY A 173 -2.42 13.03 -10.11
C GLY A 173 -3.40 13.99 -9.43
N GLY A 174 -3.56 13.93 -8.11
CA GLY A 174 -4.35 14.90 -7.34
C GLY A 174 -5.53 14.31 -6.60
N GLY A 175 -6.21 15.13 -5.83
CA GLY A 175 -7.22 14.73 -4.86
C GLY A 175 -6.60 14.52 -3.47
N GLY A 176 -7.31 13.78 -2.60
CA GLY A 176 -6.86 13.58 -1.22
C GLY A 176 -6.97 14.82 -0.35
N LEU A 177 -6.12 14.92 0.67
CA LEU A 177 -6.13 16.04 1.60
C LEU A 177 -5.69 17.33 0.90
N GLY A 178 -6.37 18.45 1.21
CA GLY A 178 -5.99 19.76 0.68
C GLY A 178 -4.56 20.14 1.07
N GLY A 179 -3.75 20.55 0.07
CA GLY A 179 -2.33 20.87 0.24
C GLY A 179 -1.37 19.79 -0.25
N ASN A 180 -1.86 18.61 -0.62
CA ASN A 180 -1.04 17.61 -1.30
C ASN A 180 -0.58 18.15 -2.67
N SER A 181 0.71 17.96 -2.99
CA SER A 181 1.22 18.24 -4.33
C SER A 181 0.69 17.22 -5.33
N ALA A 182 0.52 17.65 -6.59
CA ALA A 182 0.05 16.78 -7.66
C ALA A 182 0.68 17.17 -8.99
N ASP A 183 0.97 16.19 -9.83
CA ASP A 183 1.49 16.35 -11.18
C ASP A 183 0.75 15.37 -12.13
N PRO A 184 0.38 15.78 -13.36
CA PRO A 184 -0.23 14.86 -14.32
C PRO A 184 0.62 13.62 -14.64
N ALA A 185 1.93 13.66 -14.40
CA ALA A 185 2.85 12.53 -14.60
C ALA A 185 3.00 11.64 -13.37
N ASP A 186 2.31 11.89 -12.26
CA ASP A 186 2.44 11.13 -11.01
C ASP A 186 2.26 9.63 -11.20
N GLY A 187 1.29 9.22 -12.03
CA GLY A 187 1.09 7.79 -12.32
C GLY A 187 2.32 7.12 -12.96
N VAL A 188 3.02 7.83 -13.85
CA VAL A 188 4.27 7.35 -14.47
C VAL A 188 5.40 7.33 -13.45
N HIS A 189 5.55 8.41 -12.67
CA HIS A 189 6.59 8.50 -11.64
C HIS A 189 6.41 7.42 -10.56
N TYR A 190 5.16 7.15 -10.18
CA TYR A 190 4.84 6.11 -9.22
C TYR A 190 5.16 4.71 -9.76
N ALA A 191 4.81 4.42 -11.02
CA ALA A 191 5.16 3.14 -11.64
C ALA A 191 6.69 2.90 -11.67
N LEU A 192 7.48 3.92 -12.05
CA LEU A 192 8.94 3.86 -12.03
C LEU A 192 9.49 3.66 -10.60
N PHE A 193 8.89 4.30 -9.61
CA PHE A 193 9.27 4.10 -8.21
C PHE A 193 8.98 2.66 -7.74
N LEU A 194 7.80 2.13 -8.05
CA LEU A 194 7.42 0.76 -7.66
C LEU A 194 8.33 -0.29 -8.32
N GLU A 195 8.72 -0.09 -9.59
CA GLU A 195 9.68 -0.96 -10.27
C GLU A 195 11.05 -0.95 -9.58
N LEU A 196 11.54 0.24 -9.22
CA LEU A 196 12.78 0.41 -8.49
C LEU A 196 12.74 -0.27 -7.11
N VAL A 197 11.67 -0.01 -6.35
CA VAL A 197 11.45 -0.65 -5.04
C VAL A 197 11.39 -2.17 -5.18
N ARG A 198 10.65 -2.69 -6.17
CA ARG A 198 10.57 -4.14 -6.39
C ARG A 198 11.94 -4.76 -6.65
N THR A 199 12.73 -4.13 -7.51
CA THR A 199 14.09 -4.58 -7.82
C THR A 199 14.97 -4.63 -6.56
N LYS A 200 14.93 -3.58 -5.75
CA LYS A 200 15.72 -3.52 -4.51
C LYS A 200 15.24 -4.51 -3.45
N LEU A 201 13.92 -4.72 -3.32
CA LEU A 201 13.36 -5.71 -2.41
C LEU A 201 13.74 -7.15 -2.82
N ASP A 202 13.80 -7.45 -4.12
CA ASP A 202 14.23 -8.76 -4.59
C ASP A 202 15.70 -9.02 -4.27
N GLN A 203 16.56 -8.01 -4.39
CA GLN A 203 17.97 -8.08 -3.97
C GLN A 203 18.09 -8.30 -2.46
N LEU A 204 17.37 -7.52 -1.65
CA LEU A 204 17.34 -7.67 -0.19
C LEU A 204 16.82 -9.06 0.23
N GLY A 205 15.83 -9.59 -0.47
CA GLY A 205 15.27 -10.92 -0.25
C GLY A 205 16.30 -12.02 -0.50
N GLN A 206 17.08 -11.91 -1.57
CA GLN A 206 18.17 -12.85 -1.88
C GLN A 206 19.27 -12.82 -0.81
N GLU A 207 19.62 -11.65 -0.31
CA GLU A 207 20.61 -11.48 0.77
C GLU A 207 20.14 -12.08 2.10
N ARG A 208 18.83 -12.13 2.34
CA ARG A 208 18.22 -12.65 3.58
C ARG A 208 17.77 -14.11 3.46
N ASP A 209 17.98 -14.78 2.33
CA ASP A 209 17.46 -16.13 2.08
C ASP A 209 15.91 -16.23 2.20
N ARG A 210 15.17 -15.18 1.80
CA ARG A 210 13.71 -15.05 1.94
C ARG A 210 12.98 -14.99 0.61
#